data_caa32ffa5efd042f3205129e2101e1f6
#
_entry.id   caa32ffa5efd042f3205129e2101e1f6
#
_cell.length_a   1.000
_cell.length_b   1.000
_cell.length_c   1.000
_cell.angle_alpha   90.00
_cell.angle_beta   90.00
_cell.angle_gamma   90.00
#
_symmetry.space_group_name_H-M   'P 1'
#
loop_
_entity.id
_entity.type
_entity.pdbx_description
1 polymer ?
#
loop_
_entity_poly.entity_id
_entity_poly.type
_entity_poly.pdbx_seq_one_letter_code
_entity_poly.pdbx_strand_id
1 'polypeptide(L)'
;MGINLITDPHLTDRASPLEFIGPRRLNPPAIELSKLPSIDFVIISHNHYDHLDRKTVLALTKQQREKPPYFLVPLGLKNWFADIGITEKVIELDWWQSKQIGQWNFTAVPVQHWSKRGLFDTNMTLWAGWVVRSPEQKLFFAGDTGYSKDFVEIGKRYGPMDLSLIPIGAYAPRWFMKDMHVNPEEAVKIHIDVESRQSIGMHWGTFLNLTEEPLLEPPQRLLQELLKQRINPMEFRVLDHGQTLMF
;
A
#
# COMPACT_ATOMS: atom_id res chain seq x y z
N MET A 1 -21.73 -10.66 2.54
CA MET A 1 -21.35 -10.27 1.17
C MET A 1 -19.91 -9.84 1.19
N GLY A 2 -19.08 -10.36 0.27
CA GLY A 2 -17.71 -9.90 0.07
C GLY A 2 -17.64 -8.46 -0.45
N ILE A 3 -16.45 -7.85 -0.35
CA ILE A 3 -16.14 -6.54 -0.93
C ILE A 3 -14.97 -6.67 -1.89
N ASN A 4 -14.89 -5.73 -2.82
CA ASN A 4 -13.73 -5.52 -3.66
C ASN A 4 -12.99 -4.27 -3.14
N LEU A 5 -11.80 -4.50 -2.58
CA LEU A 5 -10.92 -3.48 -2.06
C LEU A 5 -9.63 -3.44 -2.88
N ILE A 6 -9.17 -2.24 -3.23
CA ILE A 6 -7.90 -2.03 -3.90
C ILE A 6 -7.03 -1.05 -3.10
N THR A 7 -5.73 -1.32 -3.03
CA THR A 7 -4.76 -0.50 -2.32
C THR A 7 -3.83 0.18 -3.32
N ASP A 8 -3.58 1.48 -3.13
CA ASP A 8 -2.65 2.30 -3.93
C ASP A 8 -2.69 1.99 -5.44
N PRO A 9 -3.88 2.07 -6.09
CA PRO A 9 -4.03 1.63 -7.46
C PRO A 9 -3.26 2.55 -8.42
N HIS A 10 -2.23 1.99 -9.05
CA HIS A 10 -1.45 2.65 -10.08
C HIS A 10 -1.47 1.80 -11.36
N LEU A 11 -2.28 2.20 -12.35
CA LEU A 11 -2.50 1.45 -13.59
C LEU A 11 -1.91 2.15 -14.82
N THR A 12 -1.24 3.29 -14.65
CA THR A 12 -0.56 3.99 -15.74
C THR A 12 0.89 3.53 -15.92
N ASP A 13 1.51 3.95 -17.02
CA ASP A 13 2.83 3.48 -17.46
C ASP A 13 3.97 4.06 -16.61
N ARG A 14 3.76 5.23 -15.97
CA ARG A 14 4.81 5.94 -15.24
C ARG A 14 4.34 6.47 -13.90
N ALA A 15 5.19 6.32 -12.90
CA ALA A 15 5.06 6.97 -11.60
C ALA A 15 5.58 8.42 -11.70
N SER A 16 4.81 9.30 -12.32
CA SER A 16 5.24 10.67 -12.63
C SER A 16 4.05 11.59 -12.90
N PRO A 17 4.19 12.92 -12.67
CA PRO A 17 3.22 13.89 -13.15
C PRO A 17 3.21 14.04 -14.68
N LEU A 18 4.27 13.61 -15.36
CA LEU A 18 4.48 13.73 -16.79
C LEU A 18 4.55 12.35 -17.46
N GLU A 19 3.93 12.23 -18.64
CA GLU A 19 3.81 10.93 -19.33
C GLU A 19 5.10 10.45 -20.02
N PHE A 20 6.06 11.35 -20.23
CA PHE A 20 7.27 11.09 -21.01
C PHE A 20 8.55 11.00 -20.15
N ILE A 21 8.47 11.31 -18.85
CA ILE A 21 9.62 11.27 -17.91
C ILE A 21 9.22 10.62 -16.59
N GLY A 22 10.20 10.13 -15.84
CA GLY A 22 10.03 9.46 -14.54
C GLY A 22 10.02 7.93 -14.63
N PRO A 23 9.95 7.23 -13.50
CA PRO A 23 10.01 5.78 -13.43
C PRO A 23 8.94 5.12 -14.31
N ARG A 24 9.36 4.20 -15.18
CA ARG A 24 8.47 3.48 -16.08
C ARG A 24 8.21 2.07 -15.58
N ARG A 25 7.00 1.58 -15.79
CA ARG A 25 6.67 0.18 -15.51
C ARG A 25 7.54 -0.78 -16.29
N LEU A 26 7.98 -1.82 -15.61
CA LEU A 26 8.60 -3.01 -16.22
C LEU A 26 7.55 -3.90 -16.84
N ASN A 27 6.48 -4.18 -16.10
CA ASN A 27 5.40 -5.05 -16.49
C ASN A 27 4.10 -4.25 -16.64
N PRO A 28 3.23 -4.57 -17.59
CA PRO A 28 1.91 -3.94 -17.66
C PRO A 28 1.13 -4.26 -16.37
N PRO A 29 0.11 -3.45 -16.02
CA PRO A 29 -0.79 -3.82 -14.94
C PRO A 29 -1.37 -5.22 -15.16
N ALA A 30 -1.45 -6.00 -14.10
CA ALA A 30 -1.91 -7.39 -14.15
C ALA A 30 -3.35 -7.54 -14.66
N ILE A 31 -4.14 -6.49 -14.51
CA ILE A 31 -5.51 -6.41 -15.00
C ILE A 31 -5.74 -5.04 -15.65
N GLU A 32 -6.39 -5.03 -16.79
CA GLU A 32 -6.84 -3.80 -17.41
C GLU A 32 -7.95 -3.16 -16.57
N LEU A 33 -7.97 -1.84 -16.51
CA LEU A 33 -9.00 -1.09 -15.76
C LEU A 33 -10.42 -1.55 -16.15
N SER A 34 -10.68 -1.74 -17.45
CA SER A 34 -11.99 -2.16 -17.98
C SER A 34 -12.44 -3.55 -17.51
N LYS A 35 -11.51 -4.38 -17.05
CA LYS A 35 -11.77 -5.74 -16.57
C LYS A 35 -11.83 -5.83 -15.04
N LEU A 36 -11.58 -4.73 -14.34
CA LEU A 36 -11.74 -4.69 -12.89
C LEU A 36 -13.22 -4.90 -12.51
N PRO A 37 -13.49 -5.71 -11.49
CA PRO A 37 -14.83 -5.77 -10.91
C PRO A 37 -15.22 -4.40 -10.34
N SER A 38 -16.49 -4.22 -9.96
CA SER A 38 -16.91 -3.03 -9.22
C SER A 38 -16.13 -2.95 -7.90
N ILE A 39 -15.37 -1.88 -7.71
CA ILE A 39 -14.57 -1.63 -6.51
C ILE A 39 -15.44 -0.92 -5.47
N ASP A 40 -15.51 -1.46 -4.26
CA ASP A 40 -16.25 -0.85 -3.16
C ASP A 40 -15.38 0.16 -2.39
N PHE A 41 -14.08 -0.15 -2.21
CA PHE A 41 -13.14 0.67 -1.44
C PHE A 41 -11.79 0.80 -2.14
N VAL A 42 -11.27 2.01 -2.14
CA VAL A 42 -9.91 2.35 -2.55
C VAL A 42 -9.19 2.90 -1.33
N ILE A 43 -8.08 2.29 -0.96
CA ILE A 43 -7.23 2.75 0.13
C ILE A 43 -5.97 3.38 -0.46
N ILE A 44 -5.64 4.58 -0.01
CA ILE A 44 -4.41 5.30 -0.37
C ILE A 44 -3.54 5.42 0.87
N SER A 45 -2.28 4.99 0.76
CA SER A 45 -1.30 5.10 1.85
C SER A 45 -0.72 6.50 1.97
N HIS A 46 -0.37 7.13 0.86
CA HIS A 46 0.24 8.46 0.80
C HIS A 46 0.17 9.06 -0.62
N ASN A 47 0.75 10.24 -0.81
CA ASN A 47 0.56 11.02 -2.03
C ASN A 47 1.66 10.87 -3.08
N HIS A 48 2.68 10.00 -2.93
CA HIS A 48 3.69 9.80 -3.97
C HIS A 48 3.07 9.32 -5.28
N TYR A 49 3.77 9.57 -6.39
CA TYR A 49 3.21 9.32 -7.72
C TYR A 49 3.02 7.84 -8.04
N ASP A 50 3.76 6.94 -7.41
CA ASP A 50 3.65 5.48 -7.55
C ASP A 50 2.53 4.86 -6.70
N HIS A 51 1.93 5.63 -5.77
CA HIS A 51 0.83 5.20 -4.90
C HIS A 51 -0.49 5.92 -5.21
N LEU A 52 -0.45 7.21 -5.54
CA LEU A 52 -1.62 8.00 -5.87
C LEU A 52 -1.59 8.43 -7.35
N ASP A 53 -2.07 7.58 -8.23
CA ASP A 53 -2.16 7.85 -9.66
C ASP A 53 -3.47 8.57 -10.01
N ARG A 54 -3.35 9.84 -10.38
CA ARG A 54 -4.49 10.70 -10.75
C ARG A 54 -5.34 10.09 -11.87
N LYS A 55 -4.70 9.51 -12.89
CA LYS A 55 -5.43 8.94 -14.04
C LYS A 55 -6.21 7.70 -13.64
N THR A 56 -5.62 6.82 -12.84
CA THR A 56 -6.30 5.64 -12.32
C THR A 56 -7.49 6.02 -11.45
N VAL A 57 -7.32 6.99 -10.52
CA VAL A 57 -8.39 7.46 -9.65
C VAL A 57 -9.57 8.02 -10.46
N LEU A 58 -9.29 8.91 -11.43
CA LEU A 58 -10.32 9.47 -12.31
C LEU A 58 -11.01 8.41 -13.17
N ALA A 59 -10.25 7.45 -13.67
CA ALA A 59 -10.78 6.40 -14.52
C ALA A 59 -11.68 5.42 -13.74
N LEU A 60 -11.31 5.04 -12.51
CA LEU A 60 -12.15 4.26 -11.60
C LEU A 60 -13.47 4.98 -11.29
N THR A 61 -13.40 6.27 -10.94
CA THR A 61 -14.58 7.07 -10.65
C THR A 61 -15.49 7.19 -11.88
N LYS A 62 -14.92 7.38 -13.06
CA LYS A 62 -15.67 7.45 -14.32
C LYS A 62 -16.34 6.11 -14.68
N GLN A 63 -15.62 5.01 -14.52
CA GLN A 63 -16.13 3.66 -14.82
C GLN A 63 -17.30 3.28 -13.89
N GLN A 64 -17.25 3.71 -12.63
CA GLN A 64 -18.25 3.39 -11.59
C GLN A 64 -19.12 4.60 -11.23
N ARG A 65 -19.48 5.43 -12.22
CA ARG A 65 -20.18 6.70 -12.01
C ARG A 65 -21.48 6.56 -11.20
N GLU A 66 -22.21 5.48 -11.38
CA GLU A 66 -23.49 5.26 -10.68
C GLU A 66 -23.28 4.77 -9.24
N LYS A 67 -22.18 4.06 -8.98
CA LYS A 67 -21.79 3.55 -7.65
C LYS A 67 -20.29 3.78 -7.42
N PRO A 68 -19.85 5.03 -7.23
CA PRO A 68 -18.44 5.31 -7.03
C PRO A 68 -17.90 4.64 -5.74
N PRO A 69 -16.62 4.22 -5.73
CA PRO A 69 -16.02 3.62 -4.55
C PRO A 69 -15.88 4.65 -3.41
N TYR A 70 -15.73 4.15 -2.19
CA TYR A 70 -15.20 4.96 -1.10
C TYR A 70 -13.69 5.07 -1.22
N PHE A 71 -13.15 6.28 -1.09
CA PHE A 71 -11.73 6.54 -0.99
C PHE A 71 -11.36 6.78 0.48
N LEU A 72 -10.52 5.91 1.04
CA LEU A 72 -9.95 6.03 2.39
C LEU A 72 -8.56 6.64 2.23
N VAL A 73 -8.33 7.81 2.77
CA VAL A 73 -7.12 8.59 2.52
C VAL A 73 -6.55 9.19 3.82
N PRO A 74 -5.23 9.39 3.94
CA PRO A 74 -4.63 10.08 5.06
C PRO A 74 -5.01 11.57 5.11
N LEU A 75 -4.86 12.16 6.28
CA LEU A 75 -5.15 13.58 6.56
C LEU A 75 -4.44 14.51 5.56
N GLY A 76 -5.18 15.50 5.04
CA GLY A 76 -4.71 16.48 4.05
C GLY A 76 -4.96 16.08 2.59
N LEU A 77 -5.28 14.80 2.29
CA LEU A 77 -5.49 14.36 0.91
C LEU A 77 -6.89 14.65 0.36
N LYS A 78 -7.88 14.90 1.21
CA LYS A 78 -9.24 15.21 0.76
C LYS A 78 -9.30 16.43 -0.17
N ASN A 79 -8.45 17.43 0.07
CA ASN A 79 -8.35 18.61 -0.80
C ASN A 79 -7.85 18.24 -2.20
N TRP A 80 -6.84 17.35 -2.30
CA TRP A 80 -6.37 16.87 -3.60
C TRP A 80 -7.46 16.17 -4.41
N PHE A 81 -8.31 15.36 -3.75
CA PHE A 81 -9.46 14.74 -4.40
C PHE A 81 -10.49 15.78 -4.87
N ALA A 82 -10.76 16.81 -4.06
CA ALA A 82 -11.66 17.91 -4.44
C ALA A 82 -11.11 18.68 -5.65
N ASP A 83 -9.81 18.94 -5.71
CA ASP A 83 -9.15 19.64 -6.82
C ASP A 83 -9.26 18.89 -8.16
N ILE A 84 -9.41 17.58 -8.12
CA ILE A 84 -9.64 16.74 -9.32
C ILE A 84 -11.14 16.44 -9.56
N GLY A 85 -12.04 17.08 -8.81
CA GLY A 85 -13.49 16.98 -8.98
C GLY A 85 -14.15 15.78 -8.28
N ILE A 86 -13.47 15.12 -7.33
CA ILE A 86 -14.02 13.99 -6.55
C ILE A 86 -14.25 14.49 -5.12
N THR A 87 -15.51 14.80 -4.81
CA THR A 87 -15.90 15.35 -3.49
C THR A 87 -16.73 14.38 -2.65
N GLU A 88 -17.33 13.38 -3.28
CA GLU A 88 -18.17 12.40 -2.61
C GLU A 88 -17.37 11.15 -2.21
N LYS A 89 -17.74 10.54 -1.08
CA LYS A 89 -17.17 9.29 -0.57
C LYS A 89 -15.64 9.33 -0.34
N VAL A 90 -15.06 10.51 -0.18
CA VAL A 90 -13.67 10.68 0.25
C VAL A 90 -13.64 10.83 1.76
N ILE A 91 -13.10 9.81 2.43
CA ILE A 91 -13.00 9.73 3.89
C ILE A 91 -11.54 9.90 4.27
N GLU A 92 -11.26 11.02 4.92
CA GLU A 92 -9.95 11.39 5.40
C GLU A 92 -9.82 11.03 6.88
N LEU A 93 -8.71 10.37 7.25
CA LEU A 93 -8.45 9.95 8.62
C LEU A 93 -7.03 10.35 9.05
N ASP A 94 -6.92 10.78 10.30
CA ASP A 94 -5.65 10.91 11.01
C ASP A 94 -5.22 9.56 11.60
N TRP A 95 -3.96 9.43 12.03
CA TRP A 95 -3.48 8.23 12.72
C TRP A 95 -4.34 7.87 13.91
N TRP A 96 -4.61 6.58 14.03
CA TRP A 96 -5.47 5.96 15.04
C TRP A 96 -6.96 6.31 14.92
N GLN A 97 -7.35 7.14 13.97
CA GLN A 97 -8.76 7.35 13.66
C GLN A 97 -9.34 6.20 12.85
N SER A 98 -10.59 5.92 13.08
CA SER A 98 -11.32 4.83 12.42
C SER A 98 -12.63 5.31 11.82
N LYS A 99 -13.04 4.63 10.74
CA LYS A 99 -14.35 4.82 10.12
C LYS A 99 -15.04 3.48 9.89
N GLN A 100 -16.24 3.36 10.44
CA GLN A 100 -17.13 2.24 10.14
C GLN A 100 -17.94 2.52 8.88
N ILE A 101 -17.97 1.57 7.94
CA ILE A 101 -18.80 1.60 6.72
C ILE A 101 -19.42 0.21 6.56
N GLY A 102 -20.72 0.10 6.80
CA GLY A 102 -21.37 -1.20 6.89
C GLY A 102 -20.74 -2.07 7.99
N GLN A 103 -20.35 -3.28 7.64
CA GLN A 103 -19.67 -4.20 8.57
C GLN A 103 -18.15 -4.01 8.62
N TRP A 104 -17.58 -3.12 7.80
CA TRP A 104 -16.14 -2.89 7.67
C TRP A 104 -15.68 -1.70 8.48
N ASN A 105 -14.60 -1.85 9.22
CA ASN A 105 -13.95 -0.78 9.97
C ASN A 105 -12.57 -0.53 9.38
N PHE A 106 -12.29 0.71 9.00
CA PHE A 106 -11.03 1.17 8.43
C PHE A 106 -10.33 2.06 9.45
N THR A 107 -9.10 1.73 9.80
CA THR A 107 -8.29 2.51 10.74
C THR A 107 -7.00 2.93 10.05
N ALA A 108 -6.71 4.22 9.99
CA ALA A 108 -5.40 4.73 9.61
C ALA A 108 -4.43 4.54 10.79
N VAL A 109 -3.25 3.99 10.52
CA VAL A 109 -2.23 3.74 11.56
C VAL A 109 -0.89 4.37 11.18
N PRO A 110 -0.07 4.81 12.15
CA PRO A 110 1.23 5.41 11.87
C PRO A 110 2.17 4.39 11.22
N VAL A 111 2.94 4.89 10.26
CA VAL A 111 4.08 4.23 9.65
C VAL A 111 5.18 5.26 9.43
N GLN A 112 6.41 4.82 9.19
CA GLN A 112 7.55 5.74 9.07
C GLN A 112 7.84 6.04 7.59
N HIS A 113 7.22 7.11 7.10
CA HIS A 113 7.41 7.55 5.71
C HIS A 113 7.33 9.08 5.60
N TRP A 114 6.99 9.60 4.45
CA TRP A 114 6.84 11.03 4.14
C TRP A 114 5.87 11.24 2.97
N SER A 115 5.56 12.49 2.68
CA SER A 115 4.69 12.85 1.56
C SER A 115 5.24 14.02 0.75
N LYS A 116 5.07 13.96 -0.57
CA LYS A 116 5.40 15.04 -1.51
C LYS A 116 4.85 14.74 -2.90
N ARG A 117 4.32 15.76 -3.58
CA ARG A 117 3.96 15.72 -5.02
C ARG A 117 4.45 16.94 -5.78
N GLY A 118 4.59 18.06 -5.13
CA GLY A 118 5.01 19.33 -5.72
C GLY A 118 6.39 19.78 -5.23
N LEU A 119 6.73 21.02 -5.53
CA LEU A 119 8.02 21.60 -5.12
C LEU A 119 8.04 22.02 -3.64
N PHE A 120 6.87 22.43 -3.10
CA PHE A 120 6.77 23.09 -1.78
C PHE A 120 5.79 22.37 -0.82
N ASP A 121 5.41 21.14 -1.09
CA ASP A 121 4.38 20.41 -0.33
C ASP A 121 4.91 19.23 0.48
N THR A 122 6.21 19.21 0.76
CA THR A 122 6.83 18.16 1.59
C THR A 122 6.16 18.08 2.96
N ASN A 123 5.61 16.90 3.29
CA ASN A 123 4.89 16.60 4.53
C ASN A 123 3.67 17.49 4.80
N MET A 124 3.07 18.07 3.75
CA MET A 124 1.83 18.84 3.86
C MET A 124 0.58 17.97 3.91
N THR A 125 0.71 16.69 3.59
CA THR A 125 -0.31 15.65 3.81
C THR A 125 0.28 14.55 4.68
N LEU A 126 -0.57 13.83 5.38
CA LEU A 126 -0.16 12.67 6.15
C LEU A 126 0.08 11.47 5.24
N TRP A 127 0.71 10.42 5.78
CA TRP A 127 0.84 9.06 5.24
C TRP A 127 0.37 8.07 6.29
N ALA A 128 -0.06 6.89 5.89
CA ALA A 128 -0.61 5.92 6.82
C ALA A 128 -0.50 4.49 6.30
N GLY A 129 -0.28 3.54 7.20
CA GLY A 129 -0.73 2.18 7.03
C GLY A 129 -2.23 2.07 7.34
N TRP A 130 -2.84 0.95 7.02
CA TRP A 130 -4.26 0.74 7.21
C TRP A 130 -4.56 -0.61 7.82
N VAL A 131 -5.39 -0.62 8.85
CA VAL A 131 -6.01 -1.84 9.37
C VAL A 131 -7.48 -1.86 8.92
N VAL A 132 -7.84 -2.90 8.17
CA VAL A 132 -9.22 -3.13 7.70
C VAL A 132 -9.76 -4.34 8.44
N ARG A 133 -10.90 -4.17 9.12
CA ARG A 133 -11.54 -5.23 9.90
C ARG A 133 -12.97 -5.45 9.48
N SER A 134 -13.35 -6.72 9.39
CA SER A 134 -14.73 -7.18 9.41
C SER A 134 -14.94 -8.08 10.65
N PRO A 135 -16.15 -8.62 10.90
CA PRO A 135 -16.34 -9.61 11.95
C PRO A 135 -15.48 -10.87 11.79
N GLU A 136 -15.07 -11.20 10.56
CA GLU A 136 -14.41 -12.48 10.22
C GLU A 136 -12.93 -12.32 9.89
N GLN A 137 -12.48 -11.14 9.43
CA GLN A 137 -11.14 -10.95 8.86
C GLN A 137 -10.52 -9.61 9.28
N LYS A 138 -9.19 -9.64 9.40
CA LYS A 138 -8.34 -8.46 9.63
C LYS A 138 -7.23 -8.41 8.60
N LEU A 139 -7.18 -7.33 7.86
CA LEU A 139 -6.14 -7.04 6.88
C LEU A 139 -5.29 -5.86 7.40
N PHE A 140 -3.97 -5.98 7.28
CA PHE A 140 -3.04 -4.87 7.43
C PHE A 140 -2.38 -4.54 6.09
N PHE A 141 -2.45 -3.29 5.69
CA PHE A 141 -1.73 -2.73 4.53
C PHE A 141 -0.73 -1.70 5.03
N ALA A 142 0.56 -1.97 4.88
CA ALA A 142 1.59 -1.10 5.43
C ALA A 142 1.80 0.19 4.63
N GLY A 143 1.48 0.20 3.31
CA GLY A 143 1.97 1.25 2.42
C GLY A 143 3.49 1.24 2.34
N ASP A 144 4.12 2.38 2.09
CA ASP A 144 5.57 2.55 2.18
C ASP A 144 5.98 2.94 3.58
N THR A 145 7.08 2.35 4.04
CA THR A 145 7.55 2.58 5.41
C THR A 145 9.00 2.17 5.63
N GLY A 146 9.73 2.93 6.44
CA GLY A 146 10.86 2.44 7.22
C GLY A 146 10.38 1.61 8.41
N TYR A 147 11.29 0.94 9.10
CA TYR A 147 10.94 0.19 10.31
C TYR A 147 10.84 1.13 11.53
N SER A 148 9.72 1.06 12.25
CA SER A 148 9.50 1.77 13.51
C SER A 148 8.87 0.86 14.59
N LYS A 149 8.83 1.35 15.82
CA LYS A 149 8.15 0.65 16.93
C LYS A 149 6.64 0.69 16.85
N ASP A 150 6.08 1.47 15.93
CA ASP A 150 4.64 1.57 15.71
C ASP A 150 4.03 0.21 15.34
N PHE A 151 4.79 -0.66 14.64
CA PHE A 151 4.32 -2.00 14.28
C PHE A 151 4.03 -2.88 15.50
N VAL A 152 4.84 -2.77 16.55
CA VAL A 152 4.56 -3.45 17.84
C VAL A 152 3.27 -2.93 18.47
N GLU A 153 3.02 -1.63 18.41
CA GLU A 153 1.79 -1.04 18.93
C GLU A 153 0.58 -1.41 18.07
N ILE A 154 0.73 -1.48 16.75
CA ILE A 154 -0.32 -1.95 15.82
C ILE A 154 -0.67 -3.41 16.14
N GLY A 155 0.32 -4.27 16.32
CA GLY A 155 0.11 -5.67 16.73
C GLY A 155 -0.66 -5.78 18.04
N LYS A 156 -0.24 -5.06 19.08
CA LYS A 156 -0.94 -5.04 20.38
C LYS A 156 -2.39 -4.58 20.31
N ARG A 157 -2.71 -3.59 19.46
CA ARG A 157 -4.07 -3.03 19.36
C ARG A 157 -4.98 -3.85 18.46
N TYR A 158 -4.45 -4.40 17.38
CA TYR A 158 -5.26 -4.98 16.31
C TYR A 158 -4.92 -6.41 15.97
N GLY A 159 -3.73 -6.92 16.33
CA GLY A 159 -3.29 -8.29 16.05
C GLY A 159 -4.18 -9.36 16.70
N PRO A 160 -4.02 -10.62 16.31
CA PRO A 160 -3.28 -11.03 15.12
C PRO A 160 -3.98 -10.59 13.83
N MET A 161 -3.19 -10.30 12.77
CA MET A 161 -3.70 -10.02 11.43
C MET A 161 -3.88 -11.33 10.66
N ASP A 162 -4.96 -11.46 9.90
CA ASP A 162 -5.14 -12.64 9.05
C ASP A 162 -4.28 -12.53 7.79
N LEU A 163 -4.15 -11.32 7.22
CA LEU A 163 -3.30 -11.02 6.09
C LEU A 163 -2.63 -9.66 6.26
N SER A 164 -1.32 -9.58 5.93
CA SER A 164 -0.59 -8.32 5.86
C SER A 164 0.04 -8.13 4.48
N LEU A 165 -0.06 -6.91 3.94
CA LEU A 165 0.64 -6.47 2.73
C LEU A 165 1.82 -5.60 3.17
N ILE A 166 3.05 -6.10 3.02
CA ILE A 166 4.27 -5.49 3.57
C ILE A 166 5.26 -5.22 2.44
N PRO A 167 5.82 -3.99 2.32
CA PRO A 167 6.80 -3.68 1.29
C PRO A 167 8.11 -4.46 1.53
N ILE A 168 8.76 -4.87 0.43
CA ILE A 168 10.04 -5.58 0.46
C ILE A 168 11.07 -5.01 -0.50
N GLY A 169 10.74 -3.96 -1.26
CA GLY A 169 11.59 -3.31 -2.27
C GLY A 169 11.78 -1.82 -2.01
N ALA A 170 12.51 -1.17 -2.91
CA ALA A 170 12.89 0.23 -2.85
C ALA A 170 13.78 0.60 -1.64
N TYR A 171 14.65 -0.32 -1.20
CA TYR A 171 15.43 -0.13 0.02
C TYR A 171 16.91 0.28 -0.21
N ALA A 172 17.39 0.28 -1.44
CA ALA A 172 18.78 0.65 -1.74
C ALA A 172 18.91 2.04 -2.40
N PRO A 173 19.95 2.81 -2.06
CA PRO A 173 21.03 2.51 -1.10
C PRO A 173 20.56 2.70 0.36
N ARG A 174 20.93 1.78 1.25
CA ARG A 174 20.45 1.76 2.65
C ARG A 174 20.74 3.02 3.46
N TRP A 175 21.87 3.69 3.21
CA TRP A 175 22.23 4.92 3.93
C TRP A 175 21.23 6.06 3.70
N PHE A 176 20.51 6.04 2.59
CA PHE A 176 19.48 7.02 2.23
C PHE A 176 18.06 6.50 2.46
N MET A 177 17.79 5.24 2.08
CA MET A 177 16.44 4.67 2.03
C MET A 177 15.95 4.12 3.38
N LYS A 178 16.86 3.82 4.33
CA LYS A 178 16.55 3.08 5.56
C LYS A 178 15.40 3.66 6.37
N ASP A 179 15.32 4.97 6.46
CA ASP A 179 14.30 5.62 7.28
C ASP A 179 12.93 5.68 6.61
N MET A 180 12.88 5.42 5.29
CA MET A 180 11.66 5.56 4.48
C MET A 180 11.17 4.23 3.90
N HIS A 181 12.06 3.25 3.74
CA HIS A 181 11.74 1.94 3.15
C HIS A 181 12.43 0.81 3.90
N VAL A 182 11.66 -0.18 4.30
CA VAL A 182 12.18 -1.41 4.89
C VAL A 182 12.87 -2.28 3.84
N ASN A 183 13.93 -2.97 4.26
CA ASN A 183 14.47 -4.08 3.49
C ASN A 183 13.73 -5.39 3.85
N PRO A 184 13.97 -6.50 3.14
CA PRO A 184 13.29 -7.77 3.42
C PRO A 184 13.43 -8.27 4.86
N GLU A 185 14.57 -8.04 5.51
CA GLU A 185 14.82 -8.43 6.91
C GLU A 185 13.93 -7.62 7.88
N GLU A 186 13.77 -6.34 7.63
CA GLU A 186 12.88 -5.47 8.40
C GLU A 186 11.41 -5.78 8.08
N ALA A 187 11.07 -6.18 6.85
CA ALA A 187 9.74 -6.64 6.50
C ALA A 187 9.31 -7.90 7.28
N VAL A 188 10.23 -8.86 7.46
CA VAL A 188 10.01 -10.03 8.34
C VAL A 188 9.77 -9.59 9.78
N LYS A 189 10.46 -8.57 10.24
CA LYS A 189 10.25 -8.01 11.57
C LYS A 189 8.86 -7.39 11.73
N ILE A 190 8.38 -6.66 10.71
CA ILE A 190 7.00 -6.13 10.69
C ILE A 190 5.99 -7.28 10.76
N HIS A 191 6.17 -8.33 9.96
CA HIS A 191 5.31 -9.52 9.98
C HIS A 191 5.16 -10.10 11.40
N ILE A 192 6.26 -10.21 12.14
CA ILE A 192 6.28 -10.69 13.53
C ILE A 192 5.58 -9.69 14.45
N ASP A 193 5.93 -8.40 14.36
CA ASP A 193 5.46 -7.36 15.28
C ASP A 193 3.95 -7.09 15.16
N VAL A 194 3.37 -7.20 13.95
CA VAL A 194 1.92 -7.08 13.74
C VAL A 194 1.17 -8.40 13.97
N GLU A 195 1.87 -9.44 14.40
CA GLU A 195 1.34 -10.79 14.64
C GLU A 195 0.59 -11.33 13.41
N SER A 196 1.19 -11.18 12.22
CA SER A 196 0.52 -11.60 11.00
C SER A 196 0.53 -13.12 10.82
N ARG A 197 -0.63 -13.71 10.51
CA ARG A 197 -0.74 -15.13 10.17
C ARG A 197 -0.20 -15.42 8.77
N GLN A 198 -0.49 -14.51 7.85
CA GLN A 198 0.02 -14.55 6.49
C GLN A 198 0.43 -13.15 6.04
N SER A 199 1.52 -13.05 5.28
CA SER A 199 1.94 -11.80 4.64
C SER A 199 2.24 -12.01 3.18
N ILE A 200 2.08 -10.93 2.40
CA ILE A 200 2.48 -10.86 1.00
C ILE A 200 3.46 -9.71 0.84
N GLY A 201 4.62 -10.01 0.25
CA GLY A 201 5.61 -9.02 -0.12
C GLY A 201 5.14 -8.19 -1.31
N MET A 202 5.10 -6.89 -1.14
CA MET A 202 4.70 -5.93 -2.16
C MET A 202 5.80 -4.89 -2.43
N HIS A 203 5.53 -3.92 -3.31
CA HIS A 203 6.40 -2.77 -3.61
C HIS A 203 7.79 -3.19 -4.12
N TRP A 204 7.85 -4.16 -5.03
CA TRP A 204 9.06 -4.63 -5.68
C TRP A 204 8.80 -4.91 -7.16
N GLY A 205 9.83 -4.80 -8.00
CA GLY A 205 9.80 -5.28 -9.37
C GLY A 205 8.84 -4.56 -10.33
N THR A 206 8.25 -3.42 -9.95
CA THR A 206 7.21 -2.75 -10.75
C THR A 206 7.76 -1.64 -11.64
N PHE A 207 8.58 -0.75 -11.11
CA PHE A 207 9.09 0.42 -11.84
C PHE A 207 10.60 0.37 -12.04
N LEU A 208 11.05 0.74 -13.25
CA LEU A 208 12.47 0.89 -13.57
C LEU A 208 13.04 2.14 -12.88
N ASN A 209 14.28 2.05 -12.41
CA ASN A 209 15.04 3.16 -11.84
C ASN A 209 14.37 3.85 -10.65
N LEU A 210 13.50 3.16 -9.92
CA LEU A 210 12.93 3.64 -8.66
C LEU A 210 13.93 3.41 -7.51
N THR A 211 14.81 2.42 -7.65
CA THR A 211 15.70 1.90 -6.62
C THR A 211 16.98 1.33 -7.24
N GLU A 212 18.00 1.05 -6.42
CA GLU A 212 19.29 0.52 -6.86
C GLU A 212 19.48 -0.99 -6.64
N GLU A 213 18.63 -1.63 -5.83
CA GLU A 213 18.72 -3.09 -5.64
C GLU A 213 18.36 -3.85 -6.92
N PRO A 214 19.02 -5.01 -7.18
CA PRO A 214 18.66 -5.89 -8.28
C PRO A 214 17.21 -6.34 -8.21
N LEU A 215 16.54 -6.39 -9.35
CA LEU A 215 15.09 -6.64 -9.48
C LEU A 215 14.59 -7.87 -8.70
N LEU A 216 15.35 -8.96 -8.70
CA LEU A 216 14.96 -10.22 -8.05
C LEU A 216 15.61 -10.40 -6.66
N GLU A 217 16.36 -9.43 -6.17
CA GLU A 217 16.99 -9.51 -4.86
C GLU A 217 15.96 -9.51 -3.71
N PRO A 218 14.90 -8.65 -3.72
CA PRO A 218 13.95 -8.59 -2.62
C PRO A 218 13.30 -9.93 -2.28
N PRO A 219 12.74 -10.71 -3.24
CA PRO A 219 12.21 -12.05 -2.97
C PRO A 219 13.25 -13.03 -2.41
N GLN A 220 14.47 -12.99 -2.93
CA GLN A 220 15.54 -13.89 -2.48
C GLN A 220 15.97 -13.61 -1.05
N ARG A 221 16.15 -12.34 -0.70
CA ARG A 221 16.50 -11.92 0.66
C ARG A 221 15.38 -12.20 1.65
N LEU A 222 14.12 -12.00 1.24
CA LEU A 222 12.98 -12.37 2.07
C LEU A 222 13.02 -13.85 2.43
N LEU A 223 13.18 -14.73 1.44
CA LEU A 223 13.27 -16.18 1.69
C LEU A 223 14.43 -16.53 2.62
N GLN A 224 15.60 -15.93 2.41
CA GLN A 224 16.78 -16.16 3.26
C GLN A 224 16.52 -15.76 4.72
N GLU A 225 15.88 -14.60 4.94
CA GLU A 225 15.58 -14.15 6.30
C GLU A 225 14.51 -15.01 6.98
N LEU A 226 13.46 -15.43 6.25
CA LEU A 226 12.45 -16.35 6.78
C LEU A 226 13.08 -17.68 7.26
N LEU A 227 13.95 -18.27 6.45
CA LEU A 227 14.67 -19.50 6.79
C LEU A 227 15.58 -19.30 8.02
N LYS A 228 16.29 -18.20 8.10
CA LYS A 228 17.15 -17.82 9.23
C LYS A 228 16.33 -17.66 10.53
N GLN A 229 15.15 -17.04 10.45
CA GLN A 229 14.23 -16.86 11.58
C GLN A 229 13.39 -18.11 11.89
N ARG A 230 13.52 -19.18 11.08
CA ARG A 230 12.72 -20.42 11.17
C ARG A 230 11.22 -20.18 11.01
N ILE A 231 10.84 -19.20 10.21
CA ILE A 231 9.46 -18.91 9.83
C ILE A 231 9.17 -19.74 8.57
N ASN A 232 7.99 -20.37 8.53
CA ASN A 232 7.57 -21.10 7.34
C ASN A 232 7.41 -20.13 6.16
N PRO A 233 8.09 -20.34 5.02
CA PRO A 233 7.97 -19.45 3.85
C PRO A 233 6.53 -19.33 3.32
N MET A 234 5.62 -20.22 3.68
CA MET A 234 4.20 -20.10 3.34
C MET A 234 3.46 -19.05 4.18
N GLU A 235 4.03 -18.59 5.29
CA GLU A 235 3.46 -17.53 6.12
C GLU A 235 3.78 -16.13 5.59
N PHE A 236 4.89 -15.97 4.86
CA PHE A 236 5.21 -14.72 4.19
C PHE A 236 5.69 -14.99 2.76
N ARG A 237 4.80 -14.77 1.80
CA ARG A 237 5.00 -15.12 0.39
C ARG A 237 5.26 -13.89 -0.48
N VAL A 238 5.94 -14.11 -1.57
CA VAL A 238 6.00 -13.20 -2.70
C VAL A 238 5.18 -13.80 -3.83
N LEU A 239 4.32 -13.01 -4.43
CA LEU A 239 3.52 -13.41 -5.58
C LEU A 239 4.13 -12.86 -6.86
N ASP A 240 4.04 -13.62 -7.94
CA ASP A 240 4.33 -13.09 -9.27
C ASP A 240 3.33 -11.97 -9.61
N HIS A 241 3.76 -10.99 -10.42
CA HIS A 241 2.88 -9.91 -10.84
C HIS A 241 1.67 -10.49 -11.62
N GLY A 242 0.48 -10.30 -11.07
CA GLY A 242 -0.76 -10.86 -11.59
C GLY A 242 -1.21 -12.19 -11.00
N GLN A 243 -0.41 -12.79 -10.13
CA GLN A 243 -0.80 -14.01 -9.43
C GLN A 243 -1.92 -13.74 -8.43
N THR A 244 -2.85 -14.69 -8.33
CA THR A 244 -3.94 -14.68 -7.35
C THR A 244 -3.66 -15.70 -6.24
N LEU A 245 -3.97 -15.31 -5.03
CA LEU A 245 -3.90 -16.16 -3.85
C LEU A 245 -5.27 -16.28 -3.19
N MET A 246 -5.63 -17.49 -2.78
CA MET A 246 -6.74 -17.79 -1.88
C MET A 246 -6.18 -18.09 -0.48
N PHE A 247 -6.77 -17.52 0.58
CA PHE A 247 -6.33 -17.69 1.97
C PHE A 247 -7.52 -17.76 2.94
#